data_00f010961a678383827e0435d0daff12
#
_entry.id   00f010961a678383827e0435d0daff12
#
_cell.length_a   1.000
_cell.length_b   1.000
_cell.length_c   1.000
_cell.angle_alpha   90.00
_cell.angle_beta   90.00
_cell.angle_gamma   90.00
#
_symmetry.space_group_name_H-M   'P 1'
#
loop_
_entity.id
_entity.type
_entity.pdbx_description
1 polymer ?
#
loop_
_entity_poly.entity_id
_entity_poly.type
_entity_poly.pdbx_seq_one_letter_code
_entity_poly.pdbx_strand_id
1 'polypeptide(L)'
;MEQTFYKYQGTGNDFILIDDRANVFPLKDVSLVARLCDRRFGIGADGLILIQNAATSDFKMVYFNADGNESSLCGNGARCTIAFANFLNCIEDKTTFEAVDGLHSAHIDGDIISLQMHDVSKIHAFENHTFLDTGSPHHVEMVEKLKTFDVYGNGKRIREESPYYMTGTNVNFVEQLAKDQFAIRTYERGVEDETLSCGTGATAVALAMYENKKTTATKIKINVQGGVLEIQFEVTDKGYSQIFLSGPAEQVYSGTFKF
;
A
#
# COMPACT_ATOMS: atom_id res chain seq x y z
N MET A 1 -14.15 4.34 27.90
CA MET A 1 -15.21 4.45 26.88
C MET A 1 -15.23 3.14 26.07
N GLU A 2 -16.38 2.74 25.50
CA GLU A 2 -16.45 1.56 24.63
C GLU A 2 -16.45 2.03 23.17
N GLN A 3 -15.59 1.43 22.33
CA GLN A 3 -15.40 1.80 20.94
C GLN A 3 -15.55 0.58 20.06
N THR A 4 -16.32 0.72 18.97
CA THR A 4 -16.41 -0.32 17.92
C THR A 4 -15.23 -0.19 16.97
N PHE A 5 -14.67 -1.33 16.56
CA PHE A 5 -13.67 -1.44 15.52
C PHE A 5 -14.09 -2.45 14.45
N TYR A 6 -13.49 -2.31 13.28
CA TYR A 6 -13.64 -3.21 12.15
C TYR A 6 -12.26 -3.65 11.69
N LYS A 7 -12.08 -4.95 11.52
CA LYS A 7 -10.85 -5.52 11.01
C LYS A 7 -10.96 -5.70 9.51
N TYR A 8 -10.05 -5.09 8.77
CA TYR A 8 -9.95 -5.22 7.33
C TYR A 8 -8.57 -5.75 6.92
N GLN A 9 -8.51 -6.33 5.73
CA GLN A 9 -7.25 -6.68 5.07
C GLN A 9 -7.29 -6.29 3.59
N GLY A 10 -6.13 -5.92 3.04
CA GLY A 10 -5.91 -5.68 1.62
C GLY A 10 -4.66 -6.43 1.17
N THR A 11 -4.85 -7.55 0.45
CA THR A 11 -3.76 -8.43 0.00
C THR A 11 -2.80 -8.87 1.11
N GLY A 12 -3.36 -9.24 2.29
CA GLY A 12 -2.62 -9.76 3.44
C GLY A 12 -2.10 -8.71 4.42
N ASN A 13 -2.14 -7.43 4.09
CA ASN A 13 -1.83 -6.35 5.00
C ASN A 13 -3.11 -5.94 5.75
N ASP A 14 -3.11 -5.98 7.08
CA ASP A 14 -4.31 -5.94 7.90
C ASP A 14 -4.37 -4.74 8.84
N PHE A 15 -5.58 -4.18 9.00
CA PHE A 15 -5.79 -2.92 9.71
C PHE A 15 -6.98 -2.99 10.67
N ILE A 16 -6.86 -2.25 11.77
CA ILE A 16 -7.98 -1.89 12.65
C ILE A 16 -8.57 -0.58 12.12
N LEU A 17 -9.83 -0.57 11.71
CA LEU A 17 -10.53 0.62 11.24
C LEU A 17 -11.58 1.06 12.26
N ILE A 18 -11.65 2.37 12.50
CA ILE A 18 -12.57 2.99 13.47
C ILE A 18 -13.26 4.18 12.80
N ASP A 19 -14.58 4.24 12.93
CA ASP A 19 -15.35 5.45 12.65
C ASP A 19 -15.15 6.46 13.79
N ASP A 20 -14.29 7.44 13.54
CA ASP A 20 -13.98 8.52 14.48
C ASP A 20 -14.51 9.87 13.99
N ARG A 21 -15.61 9.90 13.22
CA ARG A 21 -16.25 11.16 12.79
C ARG A 21 -16.75 12.01 13.96
N ALA A 22 -16.94 11.40 15.12
CA ALA A 22 -17.24 12.10 16.39
C ALA A 22 -15.98 12.69 17.07
N ASN A 23 -14.77 12.43 16.58
CA ASN A 23 -13.49 12.88 17.14
C ASN A 23 -13.30 12.52 18.63
N VAL A 24 -13.57 11.27 18.97
CA VAL A 24 -13.49 10.78 20.36
C VAL A 24 -12.23 9.93 20.62
N PHE A 25 -11.59 9.45 19.58
CA PHE A 25 -10.38 8.62 19.69
C PHE A 25 -9.17 9.47 20.17
N PRO A 26 -8.41 9.01 21.18
CA PRO A 26 -7.29 9.78 21.74
C PRO A 26 -6.05 9.72 20.83
N LEU A 27 -6.01 10.54 19.79
CA LEU A 27 -4.96 10.56 18.73
C LEU A 27 -3.52 10.62 19.25
N LYS A 28 -3.29 11.17 20.45
CA LYS A 28 -1.95 11.34 21.04
C LYS A 28 -1.50 10.17 21.90
N ASP A 29 -2.37 9.18 22.11
CA ASP A 29 -2.04 8.02 22.94
C ASP A 29 -1.38 6.92 22.08
N VAL A 30 -0.09 7.10 21.80
CA VAL A 30 0.77 6.17 21.06
C VAL A 30 0.72 4.76 21.68
N SER A 31 0.68 4.69 23.03
CA SER A 31 0.69 3.43 23.74
C SER A 31 -0.63 2.64 23.58
N LEU A 32 -1.75 3.33 23.46
CA LEU A 32 -3.05 2.72 23.17
C LEU A 32 -3.03 2.09 21.78
N VAL A 33 -2.60 2.84 20.76
CA VAL A 33 -2.53 2.34 19.37
C VAL A 33 -1.61 1.13 19.27
N ALA A 34 -0.39 1.22 19.85
CA ALA A 34 0.55 0.11 19.86
C ALA A 34 -0.03 -1.12 20.56
N ARG A 35 -0.72 -0.96 21.69
CA ARG A 35 -1.40 -2.05 22.38
C ARG A 35 -2.53 -2.67 21.54
N LEU A 36 -3.34 -1.84 20.86
CA LEU A 36 -4.42 -2.34 20.00
C LEU A 36 -3.86 -3.15 18.81
N CYS A 37 -2.73 -2.73 18.26
CA CYS A 37 -2.07 -3.40 17.14
C CYS A 37 -1.28 -4.66 17.56
N ASP A 38 -1.01 -4.87 18.85
CA ASP A 38 -0.32 -6.08 19.32
C ASP A 38 -1.13 -7.34 19.03
N ARG A 39 -0.51 -8.31 18.32
CA ARG A 39 -1.20 -9.54 17.87
C ARG A 39 -1.47 -10.56 18.98
N ARG A 40 -0.93 -10.36 20.19
CA ARG A 40 -1.10 -11.26 21.34
C ARG A 40 -1.90 -10.62 22.48
N PHE A 41 -1.71 -9.31 22.69
CA PHE A 41 -2.31 -8.60 23.82
C PHE A 41 -3.36 -7.58 23.42
N GLY A 42 -3.55 -7.35 22.11
CA GLY A 42 -4.53 -6.46 21.53
C GLY A 42 -5.44 -7.14 20.52
N ILE A 43 -5.95 -6.36 19.58
CA ILE A 43 -6.75 -6.84 18.45
C ILE A 43 -5.80 -7.49 17.41
N GLY A 44 -4.61 -6.91 17.26
CA GLY A 44 -3.58 -7.35 16.33
C GLY A 44 -3.79 -6.82 14.92
N ALA A 45 -2.84 -6.02 14.43
CA ALA A 45 -2.84 -5.48 13.06
C ALA A 45 -1.48 -4.90 12.70
N ASP A 46 -1.26 -4.66 11.39
CA ASP A 46 -0.12 -3.91 10.88
C ASP A 46 -0.27 -2.39 11.13
N GLY A 47 -1.50 -1.93 11.39
CA GLY A 47 -1.77 -0.56 11.76
C GLY A 47 -3.22 -0.29 12.11
N LEU A 48 -3.48 0.95 12.54
CA LEU A 48 -4.80 1.44 12.89
C LEU A 48 -5.14 2.66 12.03
N ILE A 49 -6.37 2.70 11.53
CA ILE A 49 -6.86 3.76 10.67
C ILE A 49 -8.17 4.33 11.24
N LEU A 50 -8.25 5.65 11.29
CA LEU A 50 -9.46 6.36 11.64
C LEU A 50 -10.06 7.03 10.40
N ILE A 51 -11.39 6.97 10.29
CA ILE A 51 -12.15 7.85 9.40
C ILE A 51 -12.68 9.02 10.22
N GLN A 52 -12.31 10.23 9.83
CA GLN A 52 -12.79 11.48 10.41
C GLN A 52 -13.51 12.33 9.36
N ASN A 53 -14.29 13.32 9.80
CA ASN A 53 -14.88 14.29 8.89
C ASN A 53 -13.80 15.16 8.26
N ALA A 54 -13.94 15.45 6.97
CA ALA A 54 -13.13 16.42 6.24
C ALA A 54 -13.94 17.66 5.88
N ALA A 55 -13.25 18.78 5.62
CA ALA A 55 -13.93 20.05 5.25
C ALA A 55 -14.19 20.16 3.75
N THR A 56 -13.33 19.55 2.92
CA THR A 56 -13.29 19.75 1.45
C THR A 56 -13.30 18.45 0.65
N SER A 57 -13.34 17.31 1.34
CA SER A 57 -13.39 15.97 0.74
C SER A 57 -14.44 15.12 1.46
N ASP A 58 -14.65 13.89 1.00
CA ASP A 58 -15.68 13.02 1.57
C ASP A 58 -15.35 12.60 3.00
N PHE A 59 -14.06 12.36 3.29
CA PHE A 59 -13.56 12.03 4.63
C PHE A 59 -12.05 12.33 4.74
N LYS A 60 -11.55 12.27 5.98
CA LYS A 60 -10.12 12.27 6.31
C LYS A 60 -9.70 10.91 6.84
N MET A 61 -8.62 10.38 6.30
CA MET A 61 -7.92 9.19 6.76
C MET A 61 -6.78 9.58 7.69
N VAL A 62 -6.78 9.06 8.92
CA VAL A 62 -5.64 9.18 9.86
C VAL A 62 -5.08 7.78 10.08
N TYR A 63 -3.81 7.58 9.70
CA TYR A 63 -3.18 6.27 9.74
C TYR A 63 -2.03 6.22 10.75
N PHE A 64 -2.02 5.19 11.58
CA PHE A 64 -0.97 4.88 12.54
C PHE A 64 -0.36 3.51 12.22
N ASN A 65 0.97 3.42 12.20
CA ASN A 65 1.67 2.14 12.21
C ASN A 65 1.41 1.35 13.49
N ALA A 66 1.78 0.07 13.51
CA ALA A 66 1.61 -0.79 14.69
C ALA A 66 2.39 -0.32 15.94
N ASP A 67 3.41 0.53 15.76
CA ASP A 67 4.16 1.16 16.86
C ASP A 67 3.43 2.34 17.53
N GLY A 68 2.29 2.76 16.95
CA GLY A 68 1.45 3.86 17.42
C GLY A 68 1.79 5.22 16.85
N ASN A 69 2.81 5.34 16.01
CA ASN A 69 3.15 6.60 15.37
C ASN A 69 2.33 6.83 14.10
N GLU A 70 1.89 8.09 13.90
CA GLU A 70 1.23 8.49 12.65
C GLU A 70 2.19 8.31 11.47
N SER A 71 1.67 7.82 10.35
CA SER A 71 2.46 7.47 9.17
C SER A 71 1.86 8.02 7.88
N SER A 72 2.65 7.97 6.81
CA SER A 72 2.21 8.31 5.46
C SER A 72 1.21 7.30 4.92
N LEU A 73 0.56 7.67 3.81
CA LEU A 73 -0.42 6.81 3.14
C LEU A 73 0.15 5.44 2.79
N CYS A 74 -0.52 4.40 3.23
CA CYS A 74 -0.32 3.02 2.78
C CYS A 74 -1.38 2.65 1.74
N GLY A 75 -0.98 2.26 0.53
CA GLY A 75 -1.93 1.92 -0.53
C GLY A 75 -2.89 0.77 -0.17
N ASN A 76 -2.45 -0.21 0.62
CA ASN A 76 -3.31 -1.28 1.13
C ASN A 76 -4.29 -0.74 2.17
N GLY A 77 -3.81 0.11 3.11
CA GLY A 77 -4.64 0.77 4.10
C GLY A 77 -5.66 1.71 3.47
N ALA A 78 -5.29 2.45 2.43
CA ALA A 78 -6.21 3.32 1.70
C ALA A 78 -7.36 2.52 1.07
N ARG A 79 -7.08 1.39 0.40
CA ARG A 79 -8.14 0.53 -0.13
C ARG A 79 -9.08 0.02 0.97
N CYS A 80 -8.53 -0.42 2.11
CA CYS A 80 -9.33 -0.83 3.26
C CYS A 80 -10.19 0.32 3.80
N THR A 81 -9.64 1.53 3.87
CA THR A 81 -10.36 2.74 4.31
C THR A 81 -11.51 3.08 3.37
N ILE A 82 -11.31 2.99 2.05
CA ILE A 82 -12.33 3.26 1.05
C ILE A 82 -13.46 2.23 1.13
N ALA A 83 -13.13 0.92 1.28
CA ALA A 83 -14.14 -0.12 1.50
C ALA A 83 -14.94 0.14 2.80
N PHE A 84 -14.28 0.57 3.85
CA PHE A 84 -14.92 0.91 5.11
C PHE A 84 -15.78 2.17 5.01
N ALA A 85 -15.34 3.22 4.30
CA ALA A 85 -16.13 4.42 4.06
C ALA A 85 -17.41 4.12 3.25
N ASN A 86 -17.34 3.22 2.28
CA ASN A 86 -18.51 2.73 1.56
C ASN A 86 -19.45 1.93 2.48
N PHE A 87 -18.92 1.03 3.31
CA PHE A 87 -19.70 0.31 4.33
C PHE A 87 -20.41 1.25 5.30
N LEU A 88 -19.79 2.36 5.67
CA LEU A 88 -20.38 3.40 6.53
C LEU A 88 -21.36 4.32 5.79
N ASN A 89 -21.60 4.12 4.50
CA ASN A 89 -22.39 4.99 3.62
C ASN A 89 -21.87 6.44 3.57
N CYS A 90 -20.56 6.65 3.72
CA CYS A 90 -19.92 7.96 3.57
C CYS A 90 -19.71 8.32 2.09
N ILE A 91 -19.58 7.30 1.24
CA ILE A 91 -19.31 7.41 -0.19
C ILE A 91 -20.13 6.39 -0.97
N GLU A 92 -20.26 6.60 -2.25
CA GLU A 92 -20.81 5.64 -3.22
C GLU A 92 -19.66 4.95 -3.97
N ASP A 93 -19.60 5.09 -5.29
CA ASP A 93 -18.64 4.43 -6.17
C ASP A 93 -17.37 5.24 -6.45
N LYS A 94 -17.34 6.52 -6.08
CA LYS A 94 -16.18 7.42 -6.21
C LYS A 94 -15.98 8.22 -4.96
N THR A 95 -14.72 8.56 -4.69
CA THR A 95 -14.37 9.36 -3.52
C THR A 95 -13.13 10.21 -3.75
N THR A 96 -13.11 11.33 -3.03
CA THR A 96 -11.90 12.07 -2.69
C THR A 96 -11.73 12.11 -1.18
N PHE A 97 -10.52 11.88 -0.69
CA PHE A 97 -10.24 11.89 0.74
C PHE A 97 -8.90 12.54 1.05
N GLU A 98 -8.80 13.09 2.25
CA GLU A 98 -7.56 13.66 2.77
C GLU A 98 -6.76 12.62 3.53
N ALA A 99 -5.43 12.57 3.32
CA ALA A 99 -4.47 11.88 4.17
C ALA A 99 -3.34 12.85 4.56
N VAL A 100 -2.38 12.41 5.35
CA VAL A 100 -1.29 13.26 5.84
C VAL A 100 -0.46 13.89 4.71
N ASP A 101 -0.37 13.25 3.56
CA ASP A 101 0.38 13.66 2.38
C ASP A 101 -0.47 14.39 1.32
N GLY A 102 -1.75 14.64 1.60
CA GLY A 102 -2.62 15.44 0.74
C GLY A 102 -3.92 14.79 0.35
N LEU A 103 -4.46 15.26 -0.78
CA LEU A 103 -5.74 14.80 -1.33
C LEU A 103 -5.52 13.61 -2.26
N HIS A 104 -6.34 12.60 -2.08
CA HIS A 104 -6.34 11.37 -2.87
C HIS A 104 -7.71 11.12 -3.49
N SER A 105 -7.75 10.34 -4.57
CA SER A 105 -8.98 9.92 -5.21
C SER A 105 -8.99 8.41 -5.47
N ALA A 106 -10.18 7.85 -5.47
CA ALA A 106 -10.38 6.43 -5.74
C ALA A 106 -11.78 6.16 -6.34
N HIS A 107 -11.94 4.99 -6.89
CA HIS A 107 -13.25 4.46 -7.28
C HIS A 107 -13.39 2.98 -6.91
N ILE A 108 -14.64 2.56 -6.79
CA ILE A 108 -15.04 1.19 -6.41
C ILE A 108 -15.76 0.57 -7.61
N ASP A 109 -15.40 -0.65 -7.95
CA ASP A 109 -16.10 -1.46 -8.93
C ASP A 109 -16.31 -2.88 -8.35
N GLY A 110 -17.49 -3.13 -7.80
CA GLY A 110 -17.77 -4.30 -6.98
C GLY A 110 -16.86 -4.39 -5.77
N ASP A 111 -16.09 -5.49 -5.66
CA ASP A 111 -15.14 -5.71 -4.57
C ASP A 111 -13.74 -5.13 -4.84
N ILE A 112 -13.53 -4.52 -6.00
CA ILE A 112 -12.24 -3.96 -6.41
C ILE A 112 -12.21 -2.46 -6.17
N ILE A 113 -11.18 -2.02 -5.47
CA ILE A 113 -10.93 -0.61 -5.18
C ILE A 113 -9.71 -0.17 -5.97
N SER A 114 -9.87 0.89 -6.74
CA SER A 114 -8.84 1.51 -7.57
C SER A 114 -8.44 2.84 -6.97
N LEU A 115 -7.27 2.87 -6.37
CA LEU A 115 -6.65 4.06 -5.77
C LEU A 115 -5.80 4.75 -6.82
N GLN A 116 -6.00 6.05 -7.01
CA GLN A 116 -5.12 6.86 -7.85
C GLN A 116 -3.78 7.07 -7.15
N MET A 117 -2.71 6.74 -7.84
CA MET A 117 -1.33 6.94 -7.39
C MET A 117 -0.76 8.24 -7.98
N HIS A 118 0.36 8.71 -7.43
CA HIS A 118 1.07 9.86 -7.99
C HIS A 118 1.63 9.56 -9.38
N ASP A 119 1.70 10.58 -10.22
CA ASP A 119 2.36 10.50 -11.53
C ASP A 119 3.86 10.22 -11.37
N VAL A 120 4.44 9.47 -12.30
CA VAL A 120 5.86 9.12 -12.30
C VAL A 120 6.53 9.67 -13.54
N SER A 121 7.41 10.65 -13.36
CA SER A 121 8.10 11.34 -14.47
C SER A 121 9.51 10.82 -14.74
N LYS A 122 10.12 10.08 -13.82
CA LYS A 122 11.52 9.62 -13.93
C LYS A 122 11.64 8.15 -13.57
N ILE A 123 12.19 7.40 -14.50
CA ILE A 123 12.61 6.01 -14.30
C ILE A 123 14.08 5.90 -14.71
N HIS A 124 14.88 5.32 -13.84
CA HIS A 124 16.30 5.11 -14.09
C HIS A 124 16.54 3.62 -14.36
N ALA A 125 16.70 3.26 -15.64
CA ALA A 125 17.05 1.90 -16.04
C ALA A 125 18.57 1.72 -16.01
N PHE A 126 19.03 0.68 -15.30
CA PHE A 126 20.40 0.21 -15.24
C PHE A 126 20.51 -1.17 -15.91
N GLU A 127 21.69 -1.71 -16.02
CA GLU A 127 21.90 -3.01 -16.67
C GLU A 127 21.13 -4.16 -15.96
N ASN A 128 21.16 -4.20 -14.63
CA ASN A 128 20.61 -5.29 -13.84
C ASN A 128 19.35 -4.91 -13.04
N HIS A 129 18.98 -3.63 -12.96
CA HIS A 129 17.83 -3.18 -12.17
C HIS A 129 17.24 -1.88 -12.71
N THR A 130 16.09 -1.54 -12.23
CA THR A 130 15.42 -0.25 -12.49
C THR A 130 15.15 0.44 -11.15
N PHE A 131 15.35 1.76 -11.11
CA PHE A 131 15.05 2.57 -9.94
C PHE A 131 14.02 3.65 -10.28
N LEU A 132 13.00 3.81 -9.46
CA LEU A 132 11.98 4.84 -9.57
C LEU A 132 11.34 5.14 -8.22
N ASP A 133 10.65 6.28 -8.15
CA ASP A 133 9.85 6.68 -6.98
C ASP A 133 8.36 6.72 -7.37
N THR A 134 7.54 6.00 -6.62
CA THR A 134 6.07 5.93 -6.77
C THR A 134 5.34 6.41 -5.52
N GLY A 135 5.92 7.38 -4.80
CA GLY A 135 5.57 7.83 -3.46
C GLY A 135 6.50 7.23 -2.38
N SER A 136 7.35 6.31 -2.80
CA SER A 136 8.47 5.74 -2.06
C SER A 136 9.52 5.25 -3.07
N PRO A 137 10.82 5.27 -2.73
CA PRO A 137 11.87 4.78 -3.64
C PRO A 137 11.84 3.26 -3.76
N HIS A 138 11.97 2.77 -4.99
CA HIS A 138 11.94 1.36 -5.33
C HIS A 138 13.10 0.95 -6.23
N HIS A 139 13.84 -0.06 -5.80
CA HIS A 139 14.72 -0.87 -6.60
C HIS A 139 13.93 -2.06 -7.15
N VAL A 140 13.99 -2.31 -8.46
CA VAL A 140 13.26 -3.39 -9.15
C VAL A 140 14.26 -4.23 -9.91
N GLU A 141 14.38 -5.49 -9.56
CA GLU A 141 15.32 -6.46 -10.15
C GLU A 141 14.58 -7.72 -10.58
N MET A 142 14.80 -8.14 -11.84
CA MET A 142 14.27 -9.42 -12.33
C MET A 142 15.14 -10.58 -11.86
N VAL A 143 14.51 -11.62 -11.34
CA VAL A 143 15.18 -12.82 -10.84
C VAL A 143 14.55 -14.09 -11.42
N GLU A 144 15.29 -15.17 -11.40
CA GLU A 144 14.77 -16.50 -11.69
C GLU A 144 14.31 -17.19 -10.39
N LYS A 145 13.27 -18.03 -10.48
CA LYS A 145 12.77 -18.86 -9.36
C LYS A 145 12.42 -18.05 -8.13
N LEU A 146 11.66 -16.99 -8.33
CA LEU A 146 11.26 -16.04 -7.28
C LEU A 146 10.70 -16.73 -6.03
N LYS A 147 9.98 -17.83 -6.20
CA LYS A 147 9.38 -18.60 -5.08
C LYS A 147 10.41 -19.06 -4.03
N THR A 148 11.63 -19.38 -4.47
CA THR A 148 12.71 -19.89 -3.59
C THR A 148 13.85 -18.88 -3.44
N PHE A 149 13.69 -17.67 -3.96
CA PHE A 149 14.69 -16.62 -3.89
C PHE A 149 14.86 -16.12 -2.46
N ASP A 150 16.09 -15.86 -2.03
CA ASP A 150 16.38 -15.26 -0.73
C ASP A 150 16.15 -13.76 -0.76
N VAL A 151 14.88 -13.35 -0.54
CA VAL A 151 14.44 -11.96 -0.54
C VAL A 151 15.05 -11.20 0.63
N TYR A 152 15.07 -11.81 1.83
CA TYR A 152 15.58 -11.14 3.02
C TYR A 152 17.07 -10.82 2.90
N GLY A 153 17.90 -11.81 2.58
CA GLY A 153 19.35 -11.62 2.50
C GLY A 153 19.75 -10.65 1.39
N ASN A 154 19.19 -10.81 0.18
CA ASN A 154 19.50 -9.93 -0.94
C ASN A 154 18.87 -8.54 -0.78
N GLY A 155 17.64 -8.45 -0.30
CA GLY A 155 16.95 -7.18 -0.06
C GLY A 155 17.68 -6.33 0.96
N LYS A 156 18.04 -6.91 2.10
CA LYS A 156 18.84 -6.27 3.15
C LYS A 156 20.17 -5.75 2.61
N ARG A 157 20.92 -6.60 1.89
CA ARG A 157 22.21 -6.23 1.29
C ARG A 157 22.06 -5.02 0.36
N ILE A 158 21.10 -5.05 -0.60
CA ILE A 158 20.86 -3.95 -1.53
C ILE A 158 20.46 -2.67 -0.78
N ARG A 159 19.57 -2.79 0.21
CA ARG A 159 19.07 -1.69 1.02
C ARG A 159 20.18 -0.99 1.82
N GLU A 160 21.17 -1.74 2.33
CA GLU A 160 22.25 -1.26 3.19
C GLU A 160 23.51 -0.85 2.43
N GLU A 161 23.65 -1.21 1.15
CA GLU A 161 24.80 -0.86 0.31
C GLU A 161 24.58 0.45 -0.48
N SER A 162 25.67 0.98 -1.07
CA SER A 162 25.59 2.11 -2.01
C SER A 162 24.79 1.72 -3.28
N PRO A 163 23.92 2.59 -3.79
CA PRO A 163 23.73 4.00 -3.41
C PRO A 163 22.70 4.23 -2.29
N TYR A 164 22.06 3.19 -1.74
CA TYR A 164 20.87 3.30 -0.92
C TYR A 164 21.13 3.42 0.59
N TYR A 165 22.32 3.15 1.06
CA TYR A 165 22.64 3.04 2.50
C TYR A 165 22.20 4.24 3.36
N MET A 166 22.17 5.45 2.81
CA MET A 166 21.78 6.67 3.54
C MET A 166 20.26 6.85 3.65
N THR A 167 19.55 6.68 2.54
CA THR A 167 18.11 7.00 2.45
C THR A 167 17.23 5.75 2.42
N GLY A 168 17.81 4.63 2.05
CA GLY A 168 17.12 3.37 1.85
C GLY A 168 16.24 3.33 0.61
N THR A 169 15.86 2.12 0.26
CA THR A 169 14.92 1.82 -0.82
C THR A 169 14.13 0.58 -0.48
N ASN A 170 12.91 0.45 -1.00
CA ASN A 170 12.23 -0.82 -1.09
C ASN A 170 12.89 -1.65 -2.20
N VAL A 171 13.08 -2.94 -2.00
CA VAL A 171 13.70 -3.83 -2.99
C VAL A 171 12.68 -4.85 -3.45
N ASN A 172 12.37 -4.81 -4.75
CA ASN A 172 11.36 -5.67 -5.36
C ASN A 172 12.04 -6.65 -6.30
N PHE A 173 11.93 -7.93 -6.01
CA PHE A 173 12.37 -9.02 -6.88
C PHE A 173 11.19 -9.51 -7.72
N VAL A 174 11.40 -9.66 -9.02
CA VAL A 174 10.33 -9.83 -10.01
C VAL A 174 10.57 -11.07 -10.86
N GLU A 175 9.54 -11.86 -11.08
CA GLU A 175 9.50 -12.96 -12.05
C GLU A 175 8.33 -12.76 -13.02
N GLN A 176 8.57 -12.90 -14.31
CA GLN A 176 7.51 -12.83 -15.31
C GLN A 176 6.76 -14.16 -15.38
N LEU A 177 5.45 -14.14 -15.12
CA LEU A 177 4.59 -15.33 -15.15
C LEU A 177 3.90 -15.51 -16.53
N ALA A 178 3.50 -14.40 -17.15
CA ALA A 178 2.86 -14.36 -18.46
C ALA A 178 3.16 -13.02 -19.14
N LYS A 179 2.67 -12.80 -20.35
CA LYS A 179 2.94 -11.60 -21.15
C LYS A 179 2.74 -10.29 -20.37
N ASP A 180 1.62 -10.18 -19.64
CA ASP A 180 1.23 -8.94 -18.93
C ASP A 180 0.97 -9.24 -17.44
N GLN A 181 1.66 -10.25 -16.89
CA GLN A 181 1.53 -10.71 -15.51
C GLN A 181 2.90 -11.03 -14.91
N PHE A 182 3.16 -10.46 -13.74
CA PHE A 182 4.41 -10.60 -13.01
C PHE A 182 4.13 -11.00 -11.55
N ALA A 183 5.04 -11.75 -10.95
CA ALA A 183 5.07 -12.00 -9.51
C ALA A 183 6.14 -11.13 -8.88
N ILE A 184 5.87 -10.63 -7.69
CA ILE A 184 6.84 -9.85 -6.91
C ILE A 184 6.93 -10.36 -5.48
N ARG A 185 8.13 -10.21 -4.91
CA ARG A 185 8.41 -10.30 -3.47
C ARG A 185 9.24 -9.10 -3.08
N THR A 186 8.86 -8.43 -1.98
CA THR A 186 9.41 -7.12 -1.61
C THR A 186 10.02 -7.16 -0.22
N TYR A 187 11.30 -6.74 -0.12
CA TYR A 187 11.92 -6.32 1.13
C TYR A 187 11.59 -4.84 1.33
N GLU A 188 10.87 -4.52 2.40
CA GLU A 188 10.27 -3.20 2.57
C GLU A 188 11.09 -2.31 3.52
N ARG A 189 11.43 -1.12 3.04
CA ARG A 189 12.09 -0.08 3.83
C ARG A 189 11.20 0.38 5.00
N GLY A 190 11.75 0.40 6.19
CA GLY A 190 11.04 0.78 7.41
C GLY A 190 10.41 -0.40 8.15
N VAL A 191 10.08 -1.49 7.45
CA VAL A 191 9.76 -2.80 8.03
C VAL A 191 11.05 -3.59 8.23
N GLU A 192 11.98 -3.44 7.29
CA GLU A 192 13.29 -4.12 7.23
C GLU A 192 13.14 -5.65 7.21
N ASP A 193 12.09 -6.10 6.51
CA ASP A 193 11.77 -7.52 6.29
C ASP A 193 10.94 -7.66 5.00
N GLU A 194 10.68 -8.91 4.61
CA GLU A 194 9.77 -9.22 3.52
C GLU A 194 8.32 -9.04 3.94
N THR A 195 7.53 -8.33 3.11
CA THR A 195 6.09 -8.09 3.34
C THR A 195 5.22 -8.87 2.36
N LEU A 196 3.97 -9.15 2.77
CA LEU A 196 3.00 -9.86 1.94
C LEU A 196 2.52 -9.04 0.74
N SER A 197 2.56 -7.71 0.84
CA SER A 197 2.07 -6.82 -0.21
C SER A 197 2.59 -5.39 -0.01
N CYS A 198 3.19 -4.82 -1.05
CA CYS A 198 3.60 -3.42 -1.12
C CYS A 198 2.94 -2.77 -2.35
N GLY A 199 1.99 -1.86 -2.13
CA GLY A 199 1.22 -1.23 -3.21
C GLY A 199 2.07 -0.33 -4.11
N THR A 200 2.94 0.51 -3.52
CA THR A 200 3.90 1.34 -4.27
C THR A 200 4.91 0.48 -5.02
N GLY A 201 5.32 -0.66 -4.43
CA GLY A 201 6.20 -1.64 -5.06
C GLY A 201 5.55 -2.31 -6.29
N ALA A 202 4.29 -2.71 -6.18
CA ALA A 202 3.54 -3.25 -7.31
C ALA A 202 3.44 -2.23 -8.46
N THR A 203 3.17 -0.96 -8.13
CA THR A 203 3.15 0.15 -9.09
C THR A 203 4.52 0.33 -9.74
N ALA A 204 5.59 0.37 -8.95
CA ALA A 204 6.95 0.50 -9.46
C ALA A 204 7.33 -0.64 -10.41
N VAL A 205 6.99 -1.87 -10.07
CA VAL A 205 7.25 -3.03 -10.92
C VAL A 205 6.49 -2.94 -12.25
N ALA A 206 5.21 -2.60 -12.24
CA ALA A 206 4.43 -2.48 -13.48
C ALA A 206 5.04 -1.45 -14.43
N LEU A 207 5.40 -0.27 -13.93
CA LEU A 207 6.05 0.77 -14.73
C LEU A 207 7.44 0.35 -15.21
N ALA A 208 8.26 -0.28 -14.35
CA ALA A 208 9.59 -0.78 -14.73
C ALA A 208 9.51 -1.86 -15.81
N MET A 209 8.54 -2.77 -15.74
CA MET A 209 8.37 -3.83 -16.74
C MET A 209 7.90 -3.28 -18.09
N TYR A 210 7.08 -2.24 -18.09
CA TYR A 210 6.73 -1.52 -19.31
C TYR A 210 7.94 -0.79 -19.91
N GLU A 211 8.67 -0.01 -19.10
CA GLU A 211 9.87 0.75 -19.53
C GLU A 211 10.93 -0.18 -20.13
N ASN A 212 11.18 -1.32 -19.51
CA ASN A 212 12.14 -2.33 -19.95
C ASN A 212 11.62 -3.22 -21.10
N LYS A 213 10.45 -2.89 -21.69
CA LYS A 213 9.86 -3.61 -22.83
C LYS A 213 9.61 -5.10 -22.56
N LYS A 214 9.36 -5.46 -21.30
CA LYS A 214 8.93 -6.81 -20.91
C LYS A 214 7.45 -7.03 -21.18
N THR A 215 6.69 -5.94 -21.30
CA THR A 215 5.30 -5.88 -21.74
C THR A 215 5.07 -4.59 -22.54
N THR A 216 4.00 -4.56 -23.34
CA THR A 216 3.48 -3.35 -24.00
C THR A 216 2.10 -2.96 -23.48
N ALA A 217 1.58 -3.70 -22.50
CA ALA A 217 0.30 -3.41 -21.89
C ALA A 217 0.42 -2.25 -20.88
N THR A 218 -0.59 -1.40 -20.83
CA THR A 218 -0.73 -0.35 -19.81
C THR A 218 -1.68 -0.76 -18.68
N LYS A 219 -2.06 -2.04 -18.67
CA LYS A 219 -2.85 -2.69 -17.62
C LYS A 219 -2.18 -4.03 -17.30
N ILE A 220 -1.56 -4.11 -16.12
CA ILE A 220 -0.60 -5.16 -15.75
C ILE A 220 -1.05 -5.79 -14.44
N LYS A 221 -1.06 -7.13 -14.38
CA LYS A 221 -1.34 -7.89 -13.16
C LYS A 221 -0.06 -8.16 -12.40
N ILE A 222 -0.09 -7.85 -11.11
CA ILE A 222 1.02 -8.09 -10.18
C ILE A 222 0.57 -9.05 -9.09
N ASN A 223 1.14 -10.25 -9.10
CA ASN A 223 0.94 -11.24 -8.06
C ASN A 223 1.87 -10.92 -6.89
N VAL A 224 1.32 -10.54 -5.77
CA VAL A 224 1.99 -10.42 -4.47
C VAL A 224 1.72 -11.66 -3.64
N GLN A 225 2.42 -11.87 -2.51
CA GLN A 225 2.17 -13.05 -1.67
C GLN A 225 0.73 -13.08 -1.11
N GLY A 226 0.17 -11.92 -0.80
CA GLY A 226 -1.18 -11.78 -0.24
C GLY A 226 -2.31 -11.77 -1.26
N GLY A 227 -2.03 -11.84 -2.58
CA GLY A 227 -3.08 -11.81 -3.61
C GLY A 227 -2.66 -11.25 -4.95
N VAL A 228 -3.60 -10.66 -5.67
CA VAL A 228 -3.35 -10.06 -7.00
C VAL A 228 -3.74 -8.59 -6.96
N LEU A 229 -2.83 -7.75 -7.42
CA LEU A 229 -3.04 -6.34 -7.69
C LEU A 229 -3.03 -6.11 -9.21
N GLU A 230 -3.69 -5.06 -9.66
CA GLU A 230 -3.66 -4.62 -11.04
C GLU A 230 -3.23 -3.16 -11.09
N ILE A 231 -2.28 -2.86 -11.95
CA ILE A 231 -1.80 -1.49 -12.18
C ILE A 231 -2.21 -1.08 -13.58
N GLN A 232 -2.91 0.05 -13.66
CA GLN A 232 -3.27 0.69 -14.92
C GLN A 232 -2.66 2.09 -14.96
N PHE A 233 -2.18 2.53 -16.13
CA PHE A 233 -1.57 3.85 -16.32
C PHE A 233 -1.68 4.32 -17.76
N GLU A 234 -1.45 5.63 -17.96
CA GLU A 234 -1.28 6.24 -19.27
C GLU A 234 0.17 6.67 -19.48
N VAL A 235 0.64 6.51 -20.73
CA VAL A 235 1.98 6.97 -21.14
C VAL A 235 1.86 8.35 -21.76
N THR A 236 2.67 9.29 -21.30
CA THR A 236 2.69 10.68 -21.77
C THR A 236 4.12 11.11 -22.13
N ASP A 237 4.28 12.25 -22.77
CA ASP A 237 5.58 12.86 -23.04
C ASP A 237 6.37 13.21 -21.76
N LYS A 238 5.68 13.26 -20.60
CA LYS A 238 6.27 13.59 -19.30
C LYS A 238 6.51 12.38 -18.39
N GLY A 239 6.21 11.16 -18.86
CA GLY A 239 6.28 9.93 -18.09
C GLY A 239 4.93 9.23 -18.01
N TYR A 240 4.58 8.75 -16.82
CA TYR A 240 3.39 7.96 -16.55
C TYR A 240 2.40 8.75 -15.70
N SER A 241 1.16 8.80 -16.13
CA SER A 241 0.05 9.50 -15.45
C SER A 241 -1.20 8.62 -15.36
N GLN A 242 -2.23 9.11 -14.68
CA GLN A 242 -3.47 8.35 -14.45
C GLN A 242 -3.17 6.92 -13.96
N ILE A 243 -2.24 6.83 -12.99
CA ILE A 243 -1.81 5.56 -12.44
C ILE A 243 -2.83 5.12 -11.40
N PHE A 244 -3.39 3.93 -11.58
CA PHE A 244 -4.34 3.33 -10.64
C PHE A 244 -3.79 2.01 -10.10
N LEU A 245 -3.79 1.88 -8.78
CA LEU A 245 -3.53 0.65 -8.04
C LEU A 245 -4.87 0.03 -7.67
N SER A 246 -5.22 -1.08 -8.29
CA SER A 246 -6.49 -1.78 -8.09
C SER A 246 -6.29 -3.10 -7.36
N GLY A 247 -7.16 -3.40 -6.42
CA GLY A 247 -7.13 -4.65 -5.66
C GLY A 247 -8.28 -4.76 -4.67
N PRO A 248 -8.47 -5.95 -4.09
CA PRO A 248 -9.52 -6.18 -3.10
C PRO A 248 -9.18 -5.50 -1.76
N ALA A 249 -10.23 -5.26 -0.98
CA ALA A 249 -10.16 -4.98 0.44
C ALA A 249 -11.37 -5.61 1.12
N GLU A 250 -11.14 -6.40 2.16
CA GLU A 250 -12.15 -7.24 2.76
C GLU A 250 -12.26 -7.01 4.25
N GLN A 251 -13.50 -6.93 4.76
CA GLN A 251 -13.77 -6.98 6.19
C GLN A 251 -13.62 -8.41 6.70
N VAL A 252 -12.79 -8.59 7.72
CA VAL A 252 -12.53 -9.90 8.31
C VAL A 252 -13.46 -10.17 9.50
N TYR A 253 -13.55 -9.21 10.43
CA TYR A 253 -14.45 -9.25 11.58
C TYR A 253 -14.62 -7.84 12.19
N SER A 254 -15.50 -7.71 13.18
CA SER A 254 -15.65 -6.50 13.98
C SER A 254 -15.82 -6.87 15.46
N GLY A 255 -15.64 -5.89 16.33
CA GLY A 255 -15.78 -6.05 17.77
C GLY A 255 -15.77 -4.72 18.50
N THR A 256 -15.68 -4.78 19.83
CA THR A 256 -15.58 -3.60 20.69
C THR A 256 -14.38 -3.72 21.62
N PHE A 257 -13.81 -2.60 22.01
CA PHE A 257 -12.78 -2.52 23.04
C PHE A 257 -13.06 -1.34 23.98
N LYS A 258 -12.41 -1.35 25.14
CA LYS A 258 -12.51 -0.27 26.14
C LYS A 258 -11.17 0.40 26.34
N PHE A 259 -11.18 1.71 26.43
CA PHE A 259 -10.05 2.56 26.76
C PHE A 259 -10.47 3.69 27.70
#